data_346684ee3dc7b4c54567519bd1a2a058
#
_entry.id   346684ee3dc7b4c54567519bd1a2a058
#
_cell.length_a   1.000
_cell.length_b   1.000
_cell.length_c   1.000
_cell.angle_alpha   90.00
_cell.angle_beta   90.00
_cell.angle_gamma   90.00
#
_symmetry.space_group_name_H-M   'P 1'
#
loop_
_entity.id
_entity.type
_entity.pdbx_description
1 polymer ?
#
loop_
_entity_poly.entity_id
_entity_poly.type
_entity_poly.pdbx_seq_one_letter_code
_entity_poly.pdbx_strand_id
1 'polypeptide(L)'
;MPCVWITGASSGIGAACACRYAAQGARLVLTSSSQERLEGVAAQCRAQGAAEVVVLLFDFRDLSGIDALARRAWEAFGGLDIVFLNAGVSQRTTVEDTSLEMVREMMEINYFAPVAIAKALLAPMVARGGGHIAVTTSIAGRFGFPLRCGYSSSKFALYGFFETLQAEYYDRGIRVTLVCPGRVRTNISFYALDKGGQRHGKMDPGQGGGMSPEDAARIIVHAISRSRREVLVGRKELLMVYIKRFFPGLCARLARRIRPV
;
A
#
# COMPACT_ATOMS: atom_id res chain seq x y z
N MET A 1 21.70 -9.73 -0.10
CA MET A 1 20.89 -8.75 0.65
C MET A 1 19.97 -8.08 -0.36
N PRO A 2 18.65 -8.09 -0.17
CA PRO A 2 17.73 -7.47 -1.13
C PRO A 2 17.77 -5.94 -1.04
N CYS A 3 17.58 -5.29 -2.20
CA CYS A 3 17.37 -3.85 -2.32
C CYS A 3 15.86 -3.62 -2.37
N VAL A 4 15.31 -2.95 -1.36
CA VAL A 4 13.86 -2.81 -1.19
C VAL A 4 13.46 -1.34 -1.16
N TRP A 5 12.57 -0.93 -2.05
CA TRP A 5 11.96 0.38 -1.99
C TRP A 5 10.54 0.29 -1.40
N ILE A 6 10.25 1.11 -0.39
CA ILE A 6 8.94 1.14 0.28
C ILE A 6 8.37 2.56 0.25
N THR A 7 7.19 2.73 -0.36
CA THR A 7 6.43 3.98 -0.31
C THR A 7 5.46 3.98 0.88
N GLY A 8 5.17 5.16 1.43
CA GLY A 8 4.38 5.27 2.67
C GLY A 8 5.08 4.67 3.88
N ALA A 9 6.42 4.77 3.91
CA ALA A 9 7.27 4.12 4.90
C ALA A 9 7.31 4.83 6.26
N SER A 10 6.70 6.01 6.42
CA SER A 10 6.79 6.82 7.65
C SER A 10 5.91 6.33 8.80
N SER A 11 5.06 5.32 8.61
CA SER A 11 4.19 4.78 9.66
C SER A 11 3.53 3.46 9.26
N GLY A 12 2.86 2.81 10.23
CA GLY A 12 1.98 1.68 10.01
C GLY A 12 2.64 0.51 9.28
N ILE A 13 1.95 -0.06 8.28
CA ILE A 13 2.41 -1.23 7.54
C ILE A 13 3.75 -0.98 6.86
N GLY A 14 3.91 0.19 6.22
CA GLY A 14 5.16 0.52 5.51
C GLY A 14 6.37 0.57 6.44
N ALA A 15 6.25 1.25 7.58
CA ALA A 15 7.32 1.32 8.59
C ALA A 15 7.64 -0.06 9.17
N ALA A 16 6.61 -0.84 9.53
CA ALA A 16 6.81 -2.18 10.07
C ALA A 16 7.48 -3.14 9.05
N CYS A 17 7.12 -3.04 7.76
CA CYS A 17 7.80 -3.79 6.70
C CYS A 17 9.26 -3.34 6.52
N ALA A 18 9.53 -2.03 6.59
CA ALA A 18 10.89 -1.50 6.52
C ALA A 18 11.76 -2.06 7.66
N CYS A 19 11.27 -2.01 8.90
CA CYS A 19 11.96 -2.59 10.05
C CYS A 19 12.19 -4.10 9.90
N ARG A 20 11.22 -4.83 9.35
CA ARG A 20 11.37 -6.26 9.13
C ARG A 20 12.37 -6.62 8.05
N TYR A 21 12.48 -5.84 6.97
CA TYR A 21 13.53 -6.00 5.97
C TYR A 21 14.91 -5.56 6.52
N ALA A 22 14.95 -4.50 7.34
CA ALA A 22 16.14 -4.06 8.05
C ALA A 22 16.76 -5.19 8.89
N ALA A 23 15.94 -5.91 9.68
CA ALA A 23 16.36 -7.06 10.48
C ALA A 23 16.90 -8.25 9.64
N GLN A 24 16.68 -8.23 8.32
CA GLN A 24 17.25 -9.21 7.37
C GLN A 24 18.49 -8.68 6.64
N GLY A 25 19.02 -7.53 7.04
CA GLY A 25 20.18 -6.89 6.45
C GLY A 25 19.90 -6.24 5.08
N ALA A 26 18.65 -5.90 4.74
CA ALA A 26 18.31 -5.30 3.46
C ALA A 26 18.90 -3.89 3.29
N ARG A 27 19.11 -3.48 2.03
CA ARG A 27 19.30 -2.07 1.66
C ARG A 27 17.92 -1.47 1.36
N LEU A 28 17.60 -0.32 1.97
CA LEU A 28 16.27 0.25 1.98
C LEU A 28 16.24 1.62 1.32
N VAL A 29 15.29 1.83 0.40
CA VAL A 29 14.84 3.15 -0.01
C VAL A 29 13.48 3.39 0.62
N LEU A 30 13.35 4.44 1.42
CA LEU A 30 12.12 4.79 2.14
C LEU A 30 11.55 6.10 1.60
N THR A 31 10.26 6.11 1.25
CA THR A 31 9.58 7.29 0.70
C THR A 31 8.29 7.61 1.44
N SER A 32 8.10 8.90 1.76
CA SER A 32 6.89 9.45 2.35
C SER A 32 6.90 10.98 2.22
N SER A 33 5.78 11.64 2.50
CA SER A 33 5.67 13.11 2.52
C SER A 33 6.09 13.78 3.85
N SER A 34 6.38 13.01 4.91
CA SER A 34 6.79 13.54 6.22
C SER A 34 8.24 13.21 6.50
N GLN A 35 9.12 14.21 6.38
CA GLN A 35 10.56 14.05 6.59
C GLN A 35 10.87 13.56 8.01
N GLU A 36 10.37 14.22 9.03
CA GLU A 36 10.64 13.89 10.44
C GLU A 36 10.30 12.43 10.76
N ARG A 37 9.07 11.98 10.40
CA ARG A 37 8.65 10.60 10.66
C ARG A 37 9.45 9.59 9.84
N LEU A 38 9.80 9.95 8.60
CA LEU A 38 10.56 9.09 7.71
C LEU A 38 11.99 8.88 8.21
N GLU A 39 12.65 9.95 8.69
CA GLU A 39 13.97 9.87 9.33
C GLU A 39 13.94 9.07 10.63
N GLY A 40 12.88 9.19 11.43
CA GLY A 40 12.69 8.36 12.62
C GLY A 40 12.62 6.87 12.28
N VAL A 41 11.90 6.49 11.23
CA VAL A 41 11.86 5.09 10.74
C VAL A 41 13.21 4.67 10.16
N ALA A 42 13.90 5.53 9.43
CA ALA A 42 15.22 5.24 8.89
C ALA A 42 16.24 4.97 10.01
N ALA A 43 16.21 5.75 11.09
CA ALA A 43 17.05 5.51 12.27
C ALA A 43 16.74 4.16 12.92
N GLN A 44 15.46 3.80 13.08
CA GLN A 44 15.04 2.49 13.58
C GLN A 44 15.54 1.35 12.69
N CYS A 45 15.42 1.49 11.36
CA CYS A 45 15.91 0.49 10.41
C CYS A 45 17.43 0.29 10.52
N ARG A 46 18.20 1.37 10.62
CA ARG A 46 19.67 1.30 10.83
C ARG A 46 20.00 0.57 12.13
N ALA A 47 19.31 0.89 13.22
CA ALA A 47 19.50 0.24 14.52
C ALA A 47 19.11 -1.25 14.51
N GLN A 48 18.19 -1.66 13.62
CA GLN A 48 17.76 -3.06 13.46
C GLN A 48 18.60 -3.86 12.45
N GLY A 49 19.65 -3.29 11.88
CA GLY A 49 20.62 -4.00 11.05
C GLY A 49 20.42 -3.83 9.55
N ALA A 50 19.69 -2.81 9.09
CA ALA A 50 19.69 -2.45 7.67
C ALA A 50 21.12 -2.18 7.19
N ALA A 51 21.51 -2.77 6.06
CA ALA A 51 22.85 -2.55 5.52
C ALA A 51 23.05 -1.10 5.06
N GLU A 52 21.99 -0.50 4.49
CA GLU A 52 21.98 0.90 4.10
C GLU A 52 20.53 1.41 4.05
N VAL A 53 20.31 2.70 4.34
CA VAL A 53 18.99 3.34 4.28
C VAL A 53 19.10 4.69 3.59
N VAL A 54 18.42 4.82 2.46
CA VAL A 54 18.25 6.06 1.72
C VAL A 54 16.83 6.59 1.91
N VAL A 55 16.70 7.88 2.21
CA VAL A 55 15.42 8.57 2.41
C VAL A 55 15.14 9.46 1.19
N LEU A 56 13.98 9.29 0.58
CA LEU A 56 13.50 10.11 -0.53
C LEU A 56 12.15 10.72 -0.16
N LEU A 57 12.14 12.03 0.09
CA LEU A 57 10.89 12.74 0.37
C LEU A 57 10.08 12.91 -0.91
N PHE A 58 8.78 12.59 -0.87
CA PHE A 58 7.85 12.78 -1.97
C PHE A 58 6.39 12.84 -1.52
N ASP A 59 5.64 13.77 -2.10
CA ASP A 59 4.20 13.89 -1.89
C ASP A 59 3.44 13.36 -3.11
N PHE A 60 2.76 12.25 -2.95
CA PHE A 60 2.01 11.58 -4.03
C PHE A 60 0.72 12.29 -4.46
N ARG A 61 0.42 13.47 -3.92
CA ARG A 61 -0.64 14.36 -4.44
C ARG A 61 -0.22 15.09 -5.71
N ASP A 62 1.08 15.26 -5.91
CA ASP A 62 1.65 15.81 -7.14
C ASP A 62 2.63 14.78 -7.74
N LEU A 63 2.27 14.23 -8.90
CA LEU A 63 3.06 13.22 -9.59
C LEU A 63 4.05 13.78 -10.61
N SER A 64 4.18 15.10 -10.76
CA SER A 64 5.05 15.73 -11.76
C SER A 64 6.52 15.27 -11.67
N GLY A 65 6.99 14.90 -10.46
CA GLY A 65 8.35 14.41 -10.22
C GLY A 65 8.47 12.88 -10.11
N ILE A 66 7.42 12.08 -10.43
CA ILE A 66 7.38 10.65 -10.13
C ILE A 66 8.46 9.86 -10.87
N ASP A 67 8.75 10.18 -12.12
CA ASP A 67 9.79 9.52 -12.91
C ASP A 67 11.20 9.81 -12.36
N ALA A 68 11.44 11.03 -11.92
CA ALA A 68 12.69 11.39 -11.24
C ALA A 68 12.83 10.67 -9.90
N LEU A 69 11.75 10.54 -9.14
CA LEU A 69 11.73 9.77 -7.90
C LEU A 69 12.07 8.30 -8.17
N ALA A 70 11.40 7.66 -9.15
CA ALA A 70 11.63 6.26 -9.49
C ALA A 70 13.08 6.02 -9.95
N ARG A 71 13.65 6.93 -10.75
CA ARG A 71 15.05 6.88 -11.17
C ARG A 71 16.01 6.99 -9.99
N ARG A 72 15.84 7.97 -9.10
CA ARG A 72 16.66 8.14 -7.89
C ARG A 72 16.59 6.92 -6.98
N ALA A 73 15.42 6.32 -6.81
CA ALA A 73 15.24 5.09 -6.03
C ALA A 73 15.99 3.90 -6.66
N TRP A 74 15.96 3.78 -7.99
CA TRP A 74 16.66 2.74 -8.72
C TRP A 74 18.19 2.91 -8.61
N GLU A 75 18.68 4.15 -8.82
CA GLU A 75 20.11 4.48 -8.83
C GLU A 75 20.75 4.38 -7.44
N ALA A 76 19.97 4.53 -6.37
CA ALA A 76 20.46 4.49 -4.99
C ALA A 76 21.32 3.25 -4.71
N PHE A 77 20.98 2.10 -5.32
CA PHE A 77 21.71 0.84 -5.13
C PHE A 77 22.04 0.12 -6.45
N GLY A 78 21.91 0.80 -7.58
CA GLY A 78 22.11 0.20 -8.91
C GLY A 78 21.02 -0.80 -9.29
N GLY A 79 19.84 -0.71 -8.68
CA GLY A 79 18.68 -1.53 -8.95
C GLY A 79 17.90 -1.94 -7.70
N LEU A 80 16.67 -2.38 -7.92
CA LEU A 80 15.73 -2.77 -6.86
C LEU A 80 15.28 -4.23 -7.09
N ASP A 81 15.32 -5.03 -6.04
CA ASP A 81 14.80 -6.41 -6.07
C ASP A 81 13.29 -6.42 -5.74
N ILE A 82 12.87 -5.54 -4.83
CA ILE A 82 11.48 -5.43 -4.35
C ILE A 82 11.06 -3.97 -4.33
N VAL A 83 9.89 -3.69 -4.89
CA VAL A 83 9.23 -2.37 -4.78
C VAL A 83 7.89 -2.56 -4.07
N PHE A 84 7.76 -2.04 -2.86
CA PHE A 84 6.53 -2.11 -2.09
C PHE A 84 5.76 -0.78 -2.15
N LEU A 85 4.77 -0.73 -3.02
CA LEU A 85 3.88 0.40 -3.27
C LEU A 85 2.78 0.41 -2.20
N ASN A 86 3.07 1.03 -1.06
CA ASN A 86 2.20 0.98 0.12
C ASN A 86 1.59 2.35 0.48
N ALA A 87 2.09 3.44 -0.06
CA ALA A 87 1.51 4.77 0.18
C ALA A 87 0.01 4.78 -0.14
N GLY A 88 -0.76 5.49 0.68
CA GLY A 88 -2.20 5.60 0.46
C GLY A 88 -2.91 6.40 1.54
N VAL A 89 -4.05 6.93 1.15
CA VAL A 89 -4.97 7.70 2.00
C VAL A 89 -6.36 7.09 1.97
N SER A 90 -7.21 7.44 2.93
CA SER A 90 -8.59 6.93 3.03
C SER A 90 -9.56 8.11 3.21
N GLN A 91 -10.87 7.82 3.22
CA GLN A 91 -11.92 8.81 3.45
C GLN A 91 -12.95 8.32 4.46
N ARG A 92 -13.76 9.29 4.99
CA ARG A 92 -14.88 9.06 5.91
C ARG A 92 -16.03 9.98 5.55
N THR A 93 -16.57 9.80 4.32
CA THR A 93 -17.67 10.61 3.79
C THR A 93 -18.71 9.72 3.12
N THR A 94 -19.97 10.13 3.14
CA THR A 94 -21.03 9.49 2.34
C THR A 94 -20.76 9.69 0.85
N VAL A 95 -21.45 8.95 -0.02
CA VAL A 95 -21.33 9.16 -1.48
C VAL A 95 -21.78 10.57 -1.86
N GLU A 96 -22.85 11.07 -1.22
CA GLU A 96 -23.41 12.41 -1.45
C GLU A 96 -22.43 13.53 -1.05
N ASP A 97 -21.75 13.37 0.08
CA ASP A 97 -20.81 14.36 0.61
C ASP A 97 -19.39 14.25 0.02
N THR A 98 -19.13 13.25 -0.82
CA THR A 98 -17.81 13.05 -1.46
C THR A 98 -17.73 13.88 -2.73
N SER A 99 -16.89 14.91 -2.75
CA SER A 99 -16.64 15.68 -3.96
C SER A 99 -15.84 14.90 -5.01
N LEU A 100 -15.95 15.31 -6.29
CA LEU A 100 -15.12 14.69 -7.35
C LEU A 100 -13.63 14.97 -7.15
N GLU A 101 -13.27 16.10 -6.56
CA GLU A 101 -11.89 16.45 -6.21
C GLU A 101 -11.33 15.44 -5.19
N MET A 102 -12.11 15.09 -4.17
CA MET A 102 -11.72 14.06 -3.20
C MET A 102 -11.56 12.68 -3.88
N VAL A 103 -12.44 12.32 -4.81
CA VAL A 103 -12.31 11.08 -5.59
C VAL A 103 -11.03 11.12 -6.43
N ARG A 104 -10.72 12.25 -7.09
CA ARG A 104 -9.49 12.43 -7.87
C ARG A 104 -8.25 12.30 -6.98
N GLU A 105 -8.22 12.94 -5.81
CA GLU A 105 -7.10 12.81 -4.85
C GLU A 105 -6.90 11.35 -4.41
N MET A 106 -7.99 10.62 -4.10
CA MET A 106 -7.92 9.18 -3.80
C MET A 106 -7.32 8.37 -4.95
N MET A 107 -7.73 8.68 -6.19
CA MET A 107 -7.19 8.01 -7.37
C MET A 107 -5.73 8.38 -7.61
N GLU A 108 -5.36 9.64 -7.46
CA GLU A 108 -3.99 10.12 -7.66
C GLU A 108 -3.01 9.39 -6.75
N ILE A 109 -3.26 9.41 -5.43
CA ILE A 109 -2.37 8.83 -4.44
C ILE A 109 -2.41 7.29 -4.45
N ASN A 110 -3.63 6.72 -4.48
CA ASN A 110 -3.79 5.28 -4.26
C ASN A 110 -3.64 4.45 -5.53
N TYR A 111 -3.85 5.03 -6.72
CA TYR A 111 -3.85 4.30 -8.00
C TYR A 111 -2.82 4.84 -8.98
N PHE A 112 -2.86 6.13 -9.36
CA PHE A 112 -1.96 6.65 -10.39
C PHE A 112 -0.50 6.66 -9.92
N ALA A 113 -0.21 7.02 -8.66
CA ALA A 113 1.13 6.97 -8.12
C ALA A 113 1.77 5.57 -8.20
N PRO A 114 1.16 4.50 -7.66
CA PRO A 114 1.73 3.16 -7.78
C PRO A 114 1.82 2.66 -9.23
N VAL A 115 0.86 3.04 -10.11
CA VAL A 115 0.91 2.71 -11.53
C VAL A 115 2.08 3.40 -12.22
N ALA A 116 2.29 4.69 -11.98
CA ALA A 116 3.39 5.45 -12.58
C ALA A 116 4.76 4.89 -12.15
N ILE A 117 4.94 4.62 -10.85
CA ILE A 117 6.18 4.00 -10.34
C ILE A 117 6.40 2.63 -11.00
N ALA A 118 5.37 1.78 -11.05
CA ALA A 118 5.49 0.46 -11.66
C ALA A 118 5.91 0.58 -13.14
N LYS A 119 5.28 1.45 -13.91
CA LYS A 119 5.61 1.70 -15.33
C LYS A 119 7.04 2.20 -15.51
N ALA A 120 7.49 3.14 -14.68
CA ALA A 120 8.86 3.69 -14.76
C ALA A 120 9.93 2.62 -14.48
N LEU A 121 9.64 1.64 -13.63
CA LEU A 121 10.58 0.59 -13.23
C LEU A 121 10.52 -0.68 -14.07
N LEU A 122 9.47 -0.88 -14.88
CA LEU A 122 9.30 -2.12 -15.64
C LEU A 122 10.47 -2.43 -16.58
N ALA A 123 10.88 -1.47 -17.41
CA ALA A 123 11.96 -1.66 -18.35
C ALA A 123 13.30 -1.98 -17.66
N PRO A 124 13.78 -1.20 -16.69
CA PRO A 124 15.02 -1.51 -15.99
C PRO A 124 14.95 -2.82 -15.18
N MET A 125 13.81 -3.16 -14.56
CA MET A 125 13.64 -4.44 -13.86
C MET A 125 13.74 -5.63 -14.83
N VAL A 126 13.07 -5.56 -15.97
CA VAL A 126 13.14 -6.61 -17.00
C VAL A 126 14.55 -6.75 -17.54
N ALA A 127 15.25 -5.64 -17.85
CA ALA A 127 16.62 -5.66 -18.34
C ALA A 127 17.59 -6.31 -17.33
N ARG A 128 17.30 -6.21 -16.03
CA ARG A 128 18.07 -6.85 -14.95
C ARG A 128 17.71 -8.32 -14.71
N GLY A 129 16.74 -8.87 -15.42
CA GLY A 129 16.28 -10.27 -15.28
C GLY A 129 15.04 -10.42 -14.40
N GLY A 130 14.38 -9.32 -14.02
CA GLY A 130 13.13 -9.32 -13.27
C GLY A 130 13.18 -8.58 -11.95
N GLY A 131 12.12 -8.74 -11.16
CA GLY A 131 11.95 -8.12 -9.85
C GLY A 131 10.55 -8.34 -9.28
N HIS A 132 10.31 -7.86 -8.08
CA HIS A 132 9.05 -8.07 -7.39
C HIS A 132 8.36 -6.74 -7.06
N ILE A 133 7.13 -6.55 -7.55
CA ILE A 133 6.29 -5.40 -7.23
C ILE A 133 5.19 -5.86 -6.27
N ALA A 134 5.18 -5.36 -5.06
CA ALA A 134 4.09 -5.56 -4.11
C ALA A 134 3.26 -4.27 -4.01
N VAL A 135 1.93 -4.37 -3.99
CA VAL A 135 1.05 -3.20 -3.90
C VAL A 135 -0.02 -3.39 -2.83
N THR A 136 -0.19 -2.38 -2.00
CA THR A 136 -1.21 -2.38 -0.94
C THR A 136 -2.58 -2.03 -1.52
N THR A 137 -3.43 -3.05 -1.64
CA THR A 137 -4.86 -2.94 -1.92
C THR A 137 -5.66 -2.79 -0.61
N SER A 138 -6.81 -3.42 -0.47
CA SER A 138 -7.62 -3.51 0.74
C SER A 138 -8.76 -4.49 0.54
N ILE A 139 -9.35 -5.01 1.61
CA ILE A 139 -10.68 -5.66 1.52
C ILE A 139 -11.74 -4.71 0.93
N ALA A 140 -11.58 -3.38 1.10
CA ALA A 140 -12.41 -2.37 0.44
C ALA A 140 -12.19 -2.29 -1.08
N GLY A 141 -11.17 -2.95 -1.63
CA GLY A 141 -10.98 -3.21 -3.06
C GLY A 141 -11.61 -4.53 -3.53
N ARG A 142 -12.27 -5.28 -2.64
CA ARG A 142 -12.99 -6.53 -2.96
C ARG A 142 -14.50 -6.40 -2.84
N PHE A 143 -14.97 -5.45 -2.03
CA PHE A 143 -16.40 -5.08 -1.95
C PHE A 143 -16.52 -3.61 -1.53
N GLY A 144 -17.66 -2.97 -1.90
CA GLY A 144 -17.93 -1.57 -1.52
C GLY A 144 -18.09 -1.45 -0.01
N PHE A 145 -17.45 -0.46 0.57
CA PHE A 145 -17.46 -0.20 2.01
C PHE A 145 -18.13 1.15 2.31
N PRO A 146 -19.09 1.24 3.25
CA PRO A 146 -19.73 2.51 3.59
C PRO A 146 -18.71 3.59 3.96
N LEU A 147 -18.99 4.82 3.63
CA LEU A 147 -18.16 6.02 3.85
C LEU A 147 -16.78 6.00 3.17
N ARG A 148 -16.59 5.17 2.13
CA ARG A 148 -15.29 4.97 1.47
C ARG A 148 -15.40 4.80 -0.04
N CYS A 149 -16.33 5.51 -0.71
CA CYS A 149 -16.57 5.31 -2.14
C CYS A 149 -15.32 5.54 -2.99
N GLY A 150 -14.65 6.70 -2.89
CA GLY A 150 -13.42 6.99 -3.63
C GLY A 150 -12.25 6.07 -3.23
N TYR A 151 -12.10 5.78 -1.93
CA TYR A 151 -11.11 4.83 -1.45
C TYR A 151 -11.34 3.43 -2.02
N SER A 152 -12.56 2.92 -1.93
CA SER A 152 -12.90 1.60 -2.50
C SER A 152 -12.62 1.56 -3.99
N SER A 153 -13.06 2.58 -4.74
CA SER A 153 -12.82 2.67 -6.19
C SER A 153 -11.33 2.62 -6.52
N SER A 154 -10.51 3.40 -5.83
CA SER A 154 -9.06 3.40 -6.06
C SER A 154 -8.41 2.04 -5.76
N LYS A 155 -8.88 1.34 -4.70
CA LYS A 155 -8.34 0.03 -4.34
C LYS A 155 -8.86 -1.11 -5.26
N PHE A 156 -10.05 -0.99 -5.84
CA PHE A 156 -10.52 -1.88 -6.90
C PHE A 156 -9.71 -1.72 -8.19
N ALA A 157 -9.40 -0.48 -8.59
CA ALA A 157 -8.64 -0.20 -9.80
C ALA A 157 -7.24 -0.86 -9.79
N LEU A 158 -6.59 -0.97 -8.62
CA LEU A 158 -5.30 -1.65 -8.48
C LEU A 158 -5.34 -3.12 -8.90
N TYR A 159 -6.43 -3.83 -8.64
CA TYR A 159 -6.56 -5.23 -9.07
C TYR A 159 -6.50 -5.33 -10.59
N GLY A 160 -7.28 -4.52 -11.30
CA GLY A 160 -7.27 -4.55 -12.76
C GLY A 160 -5.88 -4.34 -13.35
N PHE A 161 -5.18 -3.28 -12.91
CA PHE A 161 -3.86 -2.96 -13.44
C PHE A 161 -2.80 -4.00 -13.07
N PHE A 162 -2.67 -4.34 -11.77
CA PHE A 162 -1.57 -5.19 -11.31
C PHE A 162 -1.75 -6.69 -11.61
N GLU A 163 -3.00 -7.16 -11.76
CA GLU A 163 -3.26 -8.51 -12.28
C GLU A 163 -2.90 -8.60 -13.77
N THR A 164 -3.21 -7.55 -14.56
CA THR A 164 -2.80 -7.47 -15.98
C THR A 164 -1.27 -7.42 -16.09
N LEU A 165 -0.61 -6.55 -15.32
CA LEU A 165 0.85 -6.48 -15.29
C LEU A 165 1.49 -7.84 -14.95
N GLN A 166 0.94 -8.56 -13.96
CA GLN A 166 1.38 -9.91 -13.61
C GLN A 166 1.24 -10.88 -14.80
N ALA A 167 0.13 -10.83 -15.53
CA ALA A 167 -0.12 -11.72 -16.66
C ALA A 167 0.84 -11.43 -17.83
N GLU A 168 1.06 -10.16 -18.17
CA GLU A 168 1.87 -9.75 -19.31
C GLU A 168 3.39 -9.92 -19.08
N TYR A 169 3.86 -9.78 -17.84
CA TYR A 169 5.29 -9.71 -17.53
C TYR A 169 5.82 -10.90 -16.72
N TYR A 170 5.00 -11.91 -16.45
CA TYR A 170 5.39 -13.07 -15.67
C TYR A 170 6.61 -13.81 -16.28
N ASP A 171 6.56 -14.05 -17.57
CA ASP A 171 7.65 -14.76 -18.31
C ASP A 171 8.89 -13.87 -18.51
N ARG A 172 8.76 -12.57 -18.26
CA ARG A 172 9.85 -11.59 -18.26
C ARG A 172 10.47 -11.38 -16.86
N GLY A 173 10.19 -12.27 -15.92
CA GLY A 173 10.76 -12.25 -14.56
C GLY A 173 10.09 -11.31 -13.56
N ILE A 174 9.01 -10.59 -13.93
CA ILE A 174 8.30 -9.74 -13.00
C ILE A 174 7.31 -10.55 -12.16
N ARG A 175 7.37 -10.37 -10.86
CA ARG A 175 6.40 -10.93 -9.91
C ARG A 175 5.58 -9.83 -9.28
N VAL A 176 4.30 -10.09 -9.04
CA VAL A 176 3.40 -9.14 -8.37
C VAL A 176 2.78 -9.80 -7.15
N THR A 177 2.72 -9.07 -6.03
CA THR A 177 1.95 -9.45 -4.85
C THR A 177 0.92 -8.36 -4.52
N LEU A 178 -0.36 -8.69 -4.63
CA LEU A 178 -1.46 -7.86 -4.17
C LEU A 178 -1.61 -8.06 -2.66
N VAL A 179 -1.23 -7.06 -1.88
CA VAL A 179 -1.39 -7.07 -0.42
C VAL A 179 -2.76 -6.52 -0.09
N CYS A 180 -3.65 -7.34 0.46
CA CYS A 180 -5.04 -7.01 0.76
C CYS A 180 -5.28 -6.94 2.27
N PRO A 181 -5.03 -5.78 2.93
CA PRO A 181 -5.31 -5.64 4.34
C PRO A 181 -6.80 -5.54 4.63
N GLY A 182 -7.20 -6.17 5.74
CA GLY A 182 -8.42 -5.90 6.45
C GLY A 182 -8.21 -4.76 7.47
N ARG A 183 -8.36 -5.09 8.77
CA ARG A 183 -8.18 -4.13 9.86
C ARG A 183 -6.78 -4.27 10.46
N VAL A 184 -5.90 -3.32 10.15
CA VAL A 184 -4.55 -3.21 10.74
C VAL A 184 -4.49 -1.90 11.51
N ARG A 185 -4.08 -1.93 12.77
CA ARG A 185 -3.99 -0.76 13.67
C ARG A 185 -2.91 0.21 13.19
N THR A 186 -3.32 1.17 12.34
CA THR A 186 -2.48 2.21 11.74
C THR A 186 -3.16 3.57 11.83
N ASN A 187 -2.43 4.62 11.59
CA ASN A 187 -2.96 5.99 11.62
C ASN A 187 -3.78 6.38 10.38
N ILE A 188 -4.09 5.44 9.48
CA ILE A 188 -4.84 5.72 8.24
C ILE A 188 -6.22 6.34 8.52
N SER A 189 -6.87 6.00 9.65
CA SER A 189 -8.13 6.61 10.07
C SER A 189 -7.96 8.07 10.45
N PHE A 190 -6.91 8.42 11.18
CA PHE A 190 -6.62 9.80 11.59
C PHE A 190 -6.40 10.73 10.39
N TYR A 191 -5.73 10.22 9.35
CA TYR A 191 -5.39 10.97 8.14
C TYR A 191 -6.45 10.82 7.02
N ALA A 192 -7.53 10.07 7.28
CA ALA A 192 -8.63 9.96 6.33
C ALA A 192 -9.28 11.32 6.10
N LEU A 193 -9.70 11.59 4.86
CA LEU A 193 -10.42 12.80 4.53
C LEU A 193 -11.89 12.68 4.94
N ASP A 194 -12.42 13.71 5.58
CA ASP A 194 -13.83 13.82 5.94
C ASP A 194 -14.58 14.81 5.01
N LYS A 195 -15.83 15.11 5.36
CA LYS A 195 -16.62 16.12 4.68
C LYS A 195 -15.91 17.48 4.75
N GLY A 196 -15.61 18.04 3.58
CA GLY A 196 -14.85 19.29 3.44
C GLY A 196 -13.34 19.08 3.24
N GLY A 197 -12.86 17.83 3.07
CA GLY A 197 -11.45 17.53 2.78
C GLY A 197 -10.52 17.69 3.98
N GLN A 198 -11.05 17.81 5.19
CA GLN A 198 -10.25 17.89 6.42
C GLN A 198 -9.85 16.49 6.91
N ARG A 199 -8.90 16.43 7.82
CA ARG A 199 -8.51 15.15 8.44
C ARG A 199 -9.57 14.70 9.44
N HIS A 200 -9.96 13.44 9.37
CA HIS A 200 -10.94 12.83 10.29
C HIS A 200 -10.51 12.92 11.77
N GLY A 201 -9.21 12.87 12.06
CA GLY A 201 -8.64 13.12 13.40
C GLY A 201 -8.99 12.09 14.48
N LYS A 202 -9.63 10.96 14.11
CA LYS A 202 -10.08 9.92 15.05
C LYS A 202 -9.66 8.53 14.59
N MET A 203 -9.47 7.64 15.56
CA MET A 203 -9.26 6.22 15.29
C MET A 203 -10.62 5.52 15.19
N ASP A 204 -10.91 4.87 14.05
CA ASP A 204 -12.08 4.02 13.96
C ASP A 204 -11.99 2.87 14.97
N PRO A 205 -13.06 2.53 15.71
CA PRO A 205 -13.05 1.44 16.69
C PRO A 205 -12.61 0.10 16.07
N GLY A 206 -13.08 -0.18 14.86
CA GLY A 206 -12.69 -1.39 14.14
C GLY A 206 -11.22 -1.42 13.72
N GLN A 207 -10.61 -0.28 13.45
CA GLN A 207 -9.19 -0.16 13.09
C GLN A 207 -8.31 -0.30 14.34
N GLY A 208 -8.72 0.32 15.46
CA GLY A 208 -8.00 0.23 16.74
C GLY A 208 -7.88 -1.19 17.27
N GLY A 209 -8.94 -2.04 17.11
CA GLY A 209 -8.92 -3.45 17.45
C GLY A 209 -8.31 -4.37 16.39
N GLY A 210 -7.72 -3.83 15.33
CA GLY A 210 -7.13 -4.58 14.23
C GLY A 210 -5.84 -5.34 14.58
N MET A 211 -5.27 -6.01 13.59
CA MET A 211 -3.95 -6.65 13.68
C MET A 211 -2.86 -5.59 13.92
N SER A 212 -1.79 -5.94 14.62
CA SER A 212 -0.64 -5.04 14.76
C SER A 212 0.07 -4.83 13.41
N PRO A 213 0.71 -3.66 13.17
CA PRO A 213 1.53 -3.46 11.97
C PRO A 213 2.67 -4.47 11.85
N GLU A 214 3.25 -4.90 12.97
CA GLU A 214 4.35 -5.87 13.05
C GLU A 214 3.90 -7.26 12.59
N ASP A 215 2.73 -7.73 13.05
CA ASP A 215 2.14 -8.99 12.58
C ASP A 215 1.77 -8.91 11.10
N ALA A 216 1.20 -7.80 10.67
CA ALA A 216 0.91 -7.57 9.26
C ALA A 216 2.20 -7.62 8.41
N ALA A 217 3.26 -6.95 8.83
CA ALA A 217 4.56 -6.95 8.14
C ALA A 217 5.15 -8.37 8.06
N ARG A 218 5.03 -9.18 9.12
CA ARG A 218 5.49 -10.57 9.11
C ARG A 218 4.80 -11.39 8.01
N ILE A 219 3.48 -11.24 7.88
CA ILE A 219 2.68 -11.93 6.85
C ILE A 219 3.05 -11.42 5.45
N ILE A 220 3.15 -10.10 5.27
CA ILE A 220 3.42 -9.45 3.99
C ILE A 220 4.81 -9.83 3.47
N VAL A 221 5.85 -9.64 4.27
CA VAL A 221 7.23 -9.94 3.88
C VAL A 221 7.40 -11.41 3.55
N HIS A 222 6.76 -12.32 4.32
CA HIS A 222 6.74 -13.75 4.00
C HIS A 222 6.01 -14.03 2.68
N ALA A 223 4.88 -13.39 2.40
CA ALA A 223 4.15 -13.59 1.15
C ALA A 223 4.97 -13.11 -0.07
N ILE A 224 5.64 -11.96 0.04
CA ILE A 224 6.55 -11.44 -0.98
C ILE A 224 7.71 -12.41 -1.22
N SER A 225 8.37 -12.91 -0.17
CA SER A 225 9.48 -13.87 -0.31
C SER A 225 9.06 -15.19 -0.97
N ARG A 226 7.77 -15.52 -0.95
CA ARG A 226 7.17 -16.70 -1.60
C ARG A 226 6.50 -16.38 -2.93
N SER A 227 6.66 -15.17 -3.44
CA SER A 227 6.01 -14.69 -4.68
C SER A 227 4.51 -15.02 -4.73
N ARG A 228 3.81 -14.86 -3.60
CA ARG A 228 2.37 -15.06 -3.55
C ARG A 228 1.68 -13.99 -4.39
N ARG A 229 0.76 -14.38 -5.29
CA ARG A 229 0.02 -13.44 -6.14
C ARG A 229 -0.87 -12.49 -5.33
N GLU A 230 -1.47 -13.01 -4.26
CA GLU A 230 -2.26 -12.22 -3.32
C GLU A 230 -2.04 -12.72 -1.90
N VAL A 231 -2.11 -11.79 -0.94
CA VAL A 231 -2.10 -12.11 0.49
C VAL A 231 -3.17 -11.30 1.22
N LEU A 232 -4.07 -11.98 1.89
CA LEU A 232 -5.05 -11.38 2.79
C LEU A 232 -4.39 -11.19 4.17
N VAL A 233 -4.46 -9.95 4.70
CA VAL A 233 -3.80 -9.56 5.96
C VAL A 233 -4.83 -9.04 6.94
N GLY A 234 -5.17 -9.80 7.96
CA GLY A 234 -6.22 -9.44 8.91
C GLY A 234 -6.70 -10.63 9.71
N ARG A 235 -7.91 -10.51 10.22
CA ARG A 235 -8.56 -11.51 11.06
C ARG A 235 -9.92 -11.93 10.47
N LYS A 236 -10.95 -12.01 11.30
CA LYS A 236 -12.31 -12.46 10.91
C LYS A 236 -12.98 -11.61 9.83
N GLU A 237 -12.62 -10.34 9.70
CA GLU A 237 -13.15 -9.45 8.65
C GLU A 237 -12.80 -9.91 7.24
N LEU A 238 -11.75 -10.71 7.07
CA LEU A 238 -11.36 -11.30 5.79
C LEU A 238 -12.42 -12.26 5.24
N LEU A 239 -13.28 -12.81 6.10
CA LEU A 239 -14.38 -13.68 5.69
C LEU A 239 -15.32 -12.97 4.67
N MET A 240 -15.46 -11.65 4.78
CA MET A 240 -16.27 -10.87 3.83
C MET A 240 -15.77 -10.97 2.39
N VAL A 241 -14.48 -11.19 2.16
CA VAL A 241 -13.91 -11.39 0.81
C VAL A 241 -14.45 -12.67 0.21
N TYR A 242 -14.48 -13.75 0.97
CA TYR A 242 -15.04 -15.04 0.53
C TYR A 242 -16.56 -14.97 0.38
N ILE A 243 -17.27 -14.32 1.33
CA ILE A 243 -18.71 -14.10 1.22
C ILE A 243 -19.04 -13.31 -0.05
N LYS A 244 -18.25 -12.27 -0.39
CA LYS A 244 -18.41 -11.52 -1.64
C LYS A 244 -18.25 -12.42 -2.87
N ARG A 245 -17.29 -13.34 -2.83
CA ARG A 245 -17.00 -14.23 -3.97
C ARG A 245 -18.11 -15.23 -4.24
N PHE A 246 -18.63 -15.86 -3.21
CA PHE A 246 -19.57 -16.99 -3.33
C PHE A 246 -21.03 -16.61 -3.07
N PHE A 247 -21.29 -15.58 -2.28
CA PHE A 247 -22.62 -15.15 -1.84
C PHE A 247 -22.77 -13.61 -1.96
N PRO A 248 -22.72 -13.04 -3.19
CA PRO A 248 -22.69 -11.58 -3.37
C PRO A 248 -23.91 -10.86 -2.77
N GLY A 249 -25.10 -11.45 -2.83
CA GLY A 249 -26.31 -10.91 -2.22
C GLY A 249 -26.23 -10.85 -0.69
N LEU A 250 -25.65 -11.86 -0.04
CA LEU A 250 -25.40 -11.84 1.41
C LEU A 250 -24.37 -10.75 1.76
N CYS A 251 -23.28 -10.66 1.00
CA CYS A 251 -22.28 -9.60 1.18
C CYS A 251 -22.93 -8.20 1.14
N ALA A 252 -23.81 -7.95 0.15
CA ALA A 252 -24.51 -6.68 0.01
C ALA A 252 -25.43 -6.36 1.22
N ARG A 253 -26.08 -7.38 1.80
CA ARG A 253 -26.88 -7.22 3.03
C ARG A 253 -26.02 -6.92 4.25
N LEU A 254 -24.90 -7.62 4.40
CA LEU A 254 -23.97 -7.43 5.52
C LEU A 254 -23.24 -6.07 5.42
N ALA A 255 -22.81 -5.67 4.23
CA ALA A 255 -22.12 -4.40 4.00
C ALA A 255 -22.94 -3.20 4.48
N ARG A 256 -24.27 -3.21 4.29
CA ARG A 256 -25.19 -2.15 4.77
C ARG A 256 -25.21 -2.01 6.31
N ARG A 257 -24.81 -3.05 7.03
CA ARG A 257 -24.77 -3.06 8.51
C ARG A 257 -23.40 -2.69 9.08
N ILE A 258 -22.39 -2.52 8.23
CA ILE A 258 -21.06 -2.11 8.68
C ILE A 258 -21.12 -0.64 9.12
N ARG A 259 -20.74 -0.39 10.36
CA ARG A 259 -20.53 0.94 10.91
C ARG A 259 -19.02 1.20 10.96
N PRO A 260 -18.46 1.98 10.00
CA PRO A 260 -17.01 2.17 9.90
C PRO A 260 -16.46 3.18 10.90
N VAL A 261 -17.31 4.00 11.52
CA VAL A 261 -17.01 5.07 12.49
C VAL A 261 -17.89 4.95 13.71
#